data_321bbd1935f4b2eb3530861a7f3262e5
#
_entry.id   321bbd1935f4b2eb3530861a7f3262e5
#
_cell.length_a   1.000
_cell.length_b   1.000
_cell.length_c   1.000
_cell.angle_alpha   90.00
_cell.angle_beta   90.00
_cell.angle_gamma   90.00
#
_symmetry.space_group_name_H-M   'P 1'
#
loop_
_entity.id
_entity.type
_entity.pdbx_description
1 polymer ?
#
loop_
_entity_poly.entity_id
_entity_poly.type
_entity_poly.pdbx_seq_one_letter_code
_entity_poly.pdbx_strand_id
1 'polypeptide(L)'
;VISRWPARGGVVISDGVVYWAAGIWQSEGIFIRAQRADTGKLLWLNDKSGGIEMAQPHGGATAKSGVTAQGHLVVIGNRLLVPTGRAVPAVFDRGTGQFLYYRLQQNTHRGATATMGHGDVFINGGLAYDLGVVDPRASIKVRMKSENGVNVWVDTTVGRIIFNEALPPVLGFRNGE
;
A
#
# COMPACT_ATOMS: atom_id res chain seq x y z
N VAL A 1 7.81 10.92 27.61
CA VAL A 1 8.41 11.52 26.39
C VAL A 1 7.70 10.95 25.18
N ILE A 2 7.13 11.81 24.34
CA ILE A 2 6.50 11.38 23.09
C ILE A 2 7.54 11.53 21.99
N SER A 3 7.73 10.47 21.20
CA SER A 3 8.65 10.52 20.05
C SER A 3 8.12 11.49 18.98
N ARG A 4 9.01 12.28 18.41
CA ARG A 4 8.72 13.10 17.23
C ARG A 4 8.39 12.25 16.00
N TRP A 5 8.93 11.04 15.95
CA TRP A 5 8.71 10.07 14.88
C TRP A 5 8.17 8.75 15.45
N PRO A 6 6.93 8.73 15.91
CA PRO A 6 6.35 7.49 16.40
C PRO A 6 6.27 6.46 15.27
N ALA A 7 6.44 5.19 15.62
CA ALA A 7 6.09 4.10 14.71
C ALA A 7 4.61 4.19 14.37
N ARG A 8 4.28 4.10 13.09
CA ARG A 8 2.92 4.27 12.62
C ARG A 8 2.55 3.19 11.61
N GLY A 9 1.29 2.79 11.68
CA GLY A 9 0.80 1.63 10.93
C GLY A 9 1.21 0.32 11.58
N GLY A 10 0.84 -0.77 10.96
CA GLY A 10 1.24 -2.11 11.36
C GLY A 10 2.55 -2.51 10.70
N VAL A 11 3.32 -3.31 11.38
CA VAL A 11 4.52 -3.93 10.83
C VAL A 11 4.15 -5.17 10.01
N VAL A 12 5.01 -5.56 9.06
CA VAL A 12 4.95 -6.85 8.40
C VAL A 12 6.29 -7.56 8.52
N ILE A 13 6.24 -8.86 8.76
CA ILE A 13 7.43 -9.72 8.79
C ILE A 13 7.30 -10.71 7.65
N SER A 14 8.32 -10.79 6.81
CA SER A 14 8.40 -11.74 5.71
C SER A 14 9.85 -12.13 5.47
N ASP A 15 10.10 -13.43 5.36
CA ASP A 15 11.43 -14.03 5.09
C ASP A 15 12.53 -13.51 6.02
N GLY A 16 12.22 -13.42 7.32
CA GLY A 16 13.16 -12.97 8.35
C GLY A 16 13.48 -11.47 8.32
N VAL A 17 12.71 -10.68 7.59
CA VAL A 17 12.82 -9.22 7.52
C VAL A 17 11.56 -8.58 8.08
N VAL A 18 11.73 -7.61 8.98
CA VAL A 18 10.66 -6.76 9.47
C VAL A 18 10.66 -5.43 8.72
N TYR A 19 9.49 -5.05 8.22
CA TYR A 19 9.23 -3.78 7.55
C TYR A 19 8.32 -2.93 8.42
N TRP A 20 8.65 -1.67 8.59
CA TRP A 20 7.89 -0.75 9.40
C TRP A 20 8.10 0.70 9.00
N ALA A 21 7.22 1.58 9.45
CA ALA A 21 7.30 3.00 9.17
C ALA A 21 7.25 3.83 10.45
N ALA A 22 7.89 5.00 10.42
CA ALA A 22 7.85 5.99 11.48
C ALA A 22 7.68 7.39 10.89
N GLY A 23 7.11 8.29 11.70
CA GLY A 23 6.83 9.67 11.32
C GLY A 23 5.37 9.89 10.96
N ILE A 24 4.90 11.13 11.16
CA ILE A 24 3.51 11.55 10.94
C ILE A 24 3.46 12.65 9.88
N TRP A 25 4.33 13.62 9.99
CA TRP A 25 4.32 14.80 9.15
C TRP A 25 5.45 14.75 8.12
N GLN A 26 5.11 14.96 6.85
CA GLN A 26 6.07 14.97 5.76
C GLN A 26 7.18 16.01 5.95
N SER A 27 6.86 17.14 6.58
CA SER A 27 7.81 18.21 6.89
C SER A 27 8.83 17.85 7.96
N GLU A 28 8.53 16.84 8.78
CA GLU A 28 9.41 16.40 9.88
C GLU A 28 10.18 15.12 9.56
N GLY A 29 9.84 14.47 8.46
CA GLY A 29 10.45 13.24 8.00
C GLY A 29 9.55 12.01 8.19
N ILE A 30 9.53 11.20 7.18
CA ILE A 30 8.89 9.88 7.16
C ILE A 30 9.97 8.86 6.84
N PHE A 31 10.01 7.82 7.61
CA PHE A 31 11.04 6.78 7.54
C PHE A 31 10.37 5.43 7.30
N ILE A 32 10.68 4.78 6.19
CA ILE A 32 10.27 3.41 5.90
C ILE A 32 11.52 2.55 5.96
N ARG A 33 11.46 1.45 6.70
CA ARG A 33 12.64 0.67 7.04
C ARG A 33 12.43 -0.82 6.81
N ALA A 34 13.51 -1.49 6.47
CA ALA A 34 13.64 -2.94 6.57
C ALA A 34 14.82 -3.30 7.48
N GLN A 35 14.59 -4.24 8.36
CA GLN A 35 15.59 -4.73 9.32
C GLN A 35 15.50 -6.26 9.42
N ARG A 36 16.60 -6.89 9.73
CA ARG A 36 16.59 -8.30 10.10
C ARG A 36 15.73 -8.50 11.36
N ALA A 37 14.83 -9.46 11.30
CA ALA A 37 13.92 -9.72 12.43
C ALA A 37 14.63 -10.32 13.64
N ASP A 38 15.72 -11.06 13.42
CA ASP A 38 16.52 -11.73 14.46
C ASP A 38 17.51 -10.80 15.19
N THR A 39 18.12 -9.86 14.45
CA THR A 39 19.21 -9.03 14.96
C THR A 39 18.90 -7.53 15.04
N GLY A 40 17.80 -7.09 14.43
CA GLY A 40 17.48 -5.69 14.27
C GLY A 40 18.42 -4.94 13.30
N LYS A 41 19.36 -5.63 12.63
CA LYS A 41 20.28 -5.00 11.68
C LYS A 41 19.53 -4.31 10.56
N LEU A 42 19.79 -3.03 10.34
CA LEU A 42 19.23 -2.26 9.24
C LEU A 42 19.69 -2.84 7.89
N LEU A 43 18.74 -3.10 7.01
CA LEU A 43 18.96 -3.53 5.64
C LEU A 43 18.88 -2.34 4.69
N TRP A 44 17.80 -1.56 4.81
CA TRP A 44 17.64 -0.30 4.07
C TRP A 44 16.74 0.68 4.81
N LEU A 45 16.86 1.95 4.44
CA LEU A 45 16.04 3.07 4.91
C LEU A 45 15.62 3.92 3.72
N ASN A 46 14.33 4.19 3.61
CA ASN A 46 13.80 5.22 2.72
C ASN A 46 13.29 6.39 3.57
N ASP A 47 13.91 7.54 3.44
CA ASP A 47 13.60 8.78 4.16
C ASP A 47 13.21 9.94 3.21
N LYS A 48 13.08 9.64 1.91
CA LYS A 48 12.83 10.66 0.87
C LYS A 48 11.38 10.66 0.37
N SER A 49 10.69 9.52 0.42
CA SER A 49 9.36 9.37 -0.16
C SER A 49 8.26 10.15 0.58
N GLY A 50 8.50 10.55 1.82
CA GLY A 50 7.56 11.40 2.58
C GLY A 50 7.50 12.84 2.10
N GLY A 51 8.61 13.39 1.58
CA GLY A 51 8.74 14.79 1.18
C GLY A 51 8.39 15.12 -0.27
N ILE A 52 7.77 14.22 -1.02
CA ILE A 52 7.48 14.40 -2.44
C ILE A 52 6.42 15.49 -2.63
N GLU A 53 6.73 16.46 -3.49
CA GLU A 53 5.75 17.43 -3.97
C GLU A 53 4.89 16.80 -5.06
N MET A 54 3.58 16.91 -4.90
CA MET A 54 2.61 16.30 -5.82
C MET A 54 1.50 17.29 -6.16
N ALA A 55 1.03 17.23 -7.41
CA ALA A 55 -0.19 17.92 -7.80
C ALA A 55 -1.36 17.39 -6.97
N GLN A 56 -2.13 18.31 -6.42
CA GLN A 56 -3.31 17.97 -5.62
C GLN A 56 -4.50 17.62 -6.52
N PRO A 57 -5.46 16.82 -6.04
CA PRO A 57 -6.68 16.50 -6.80
C PRO A 57 -7.55 17.71 -7.13
N HIS A 58 -7.30 18.84 -6.50
CA HIS A 58 -8.07 20.08 -6.66
C HIS A 58 -7.23 21.17 -7.33
N GLY A 59 -7.64 21.56 -8.51
CA GLY A 59 -7.37 22.83 -9.18
C GLY A 59 -5.95 23.41 -9.08
N GLY A 60 -4.93 22.77 -9.66
CA GLY A 60 -3.64 23.40 -9.92
C GLY A 60 -2.71 23.64 -8.72
N ALA A 61 -3.11 23.24 -7.52
CA ALA A 61 -2.24 23.33 -6.34
C ALA A 61 -1.21 22.20 -6.30
N THR A 62 -0.01 22.49 -5.81
CA THR A 62 1.00 21.51 -5.43
C THR A 62 1.25 21.57 -3.93
N ALA A 63 1.54 20.44 -3.31
CA ALA A 63 1.89 20.37 -1.90
C ALA A 63 2.77 19.14 -1.62
N LYS A 64 3.50 19.18 -0.51
CA LYS A 64 4.16 17.98 0.02
C LYS A 64 3.09 16.97 0.44
N SER A 65 2.96 15.93 -0.35
CA SER A 65 1.92 14.90 -0.21
C SER A 65 2.49 13.51 -0.42
N GLY A 66 3.71 13.32 0.00
CA GLY A 66 4.38 12.04 -0.08
C GLY A 66 3.79 10.98 0.85
N VAL A 67 4.49 9.88 0.96
CA VAL A 67 4.05 8.68 1.66
C VAL A 67 4.06 8.90 3.17
N THR A 68 2.91 8.69 3.81
CA THR A 68 2.78 8.62 5.28
C THR A 68 1.99 7.37 5.61
N ALA A 69 2.60 6.43 6.33
CA ALA A 69 1.97 5.15 6.63
C ALA A 69 0.74 5.31 7.52
N GLN A 70 -0.36 4.72 7.11
CA GLN A 70 -1.62 4.64 7.87
C GLN A 70 -2.30 3.30 7.61
N GLY A 71 -1.88 2.28 8.32
CA GLY A 71 -2.39 0.93 8.16
C GLY A 71 -1.28 -0.11 8.19
N HIS A 72 -1.64 -1.38 8.09
CA HIS A 72 -0.66 -2.45 8.06
C HIS A 72 0.09 -2.47 6.73
N LEU A 73 1.41 -2.53 6.80
CA LEU A 73 2.23 -2.76 5.63
C LEU A 73 1.99 -4.16 5.09
N VAL A 74 2.11 -4.34 3.78
CA VAL A 74 1.85 -5.61 3.11
C VAL A 74 3.00 -5.96 2.18
N VAL A 75 3.45 -7.20 2.22
CA VAL A 75 4.44 -7.75 1.28
C VAL A 75 3.75 -8.65 0.27
N ILE A 76 4.01 -8.42 -1.01
CA ILE A 76 3.53 -9.26 -2.12
C ILE A 76 4.71 -9.49 -3.06
N GLY A 77 5.22 -10.71 -3.12
CA GLY A 77 6.40 -11.01 -3.93
C GLY A 77 7.57 -10.07 -3.60
N ASN A 78 8.07 -9.36 -4.59
CA ASN A 78 9.16 -8.38 -4.41
C ASN A 78 8.65 -6.94 -4.16
N ARG A 79 7.44 -6.77 -3.68
CA ARG A 79 6.84 -5.45 -3.41
C ARG A 79 6.50 -5.30 -1.95
N LEU A 80 6.77 -4.11 -1.43
CA LEU A 80 6.27 -3.63 -0.14
C LEU A 80 5.24 -2.54 -0.40
N LEU A 81 4.02 -2.74 0.07
CA LEU A 81 2.93 -1.79 -0.02
C LEU A 81 2.78 -1.06 1.31
N VAL A 82 2.71 0.27 1.23
CA VAL A 82 2.52 1.14 2.39
C VAL A 82 1.19 1.88 2.23
N PRO A 83 0.13 1.45 2.94
CA PRO A 83 -1.16 2.14 2.93
C PRO A 83 -1.02 3.53 3.54
N THR A 84 -1.73 4.51 2.99
CA THR A 84 -1.66 5.91 3.42
C THR A 84 -3.03 6.47 3.85
N GLY A 85 -4.07 5.65 3.82
CA GLY A 85 -5.43 6.02 4.25
C GLY A 85 -6.22 6.87 3.25
N ARG A 86 -5.57 7.74 2.48
CA ARG A 86 -6.25 8.62 1.51
C ARG A 86 -5.92 8.35 0.06
N ALA A 87 -4.76 7.82 -0.19
CA ALA A 87 -4.27 7.52 -1.52
C ALA A 87 -4.20 6.01 -1.74
N VAL A 88 -4.09 5.60 -2.99
CA VAL A 88 -3.71 4.23 -3.33
C VAL A 88 -2.37 3.93 -2.66
N PRO A 89 -2.18 2.76 -2.05
CA PRO A 89 -0.95 2.43 -1.36
C PRO A 89 0.31 2.74 -2.15
N ALA A 90 1.30 3.28 -1.49
CA ALA A 90 2.62 3.45 -2.08
C ALA A 90 3.31 2.11 -2.21
N VAL A 91 4.05 1.93 -3.29
CA VAL A 91 4.74 0.68 -3.59
C VAL A 91 6.24 0.92 -3.65
N PHE A 92 6.96 0.03 -2.98
CA PHE A 92 8.42 0.03 -2.90
C PHE A 92 8.96 -1.31 -3.40
N ASP A 93 10.16 -1.30 -3.93
CA ASP A 93 10.95 -2.52 -4.07
C ASP A 93 11.32 -3.01 -2.67
N ARG A 94 10.95 -4.23 -2.37
CA ARG A 94 11.10 -4.84 -1.06
C ARG A 94 12.57 -5.04 -0.66
N GLY A 95 13.42 -5.38 -1.64
CA GLY A 95 14.82 -5.70 -1.38
C GLY A 95 15.69 -4.47 -1.16
N THR A 96 15.37 -3.37 -1.82
CA THR A 96 16.21 -2.16 -1.84
C THR A 96 15.59 -0.96 -1.12
N GLY A 97 14.28 -0.96 -0.89
CA GLY A 97 13.55 0.20 -0.38
C GLY A 97 13.37 1.31 -1.40
N GLN A 98 13.65 1.03 -2.69
CA GLN A 98 13.39 1.98 -3.76
C GLN A 98 11.90 2.26 -3.86
N PHE A 99 11.54 3.54 -3.82
CA PHE A 99 10.18 4.00 -4.11
C PHE A 99 9.86 3.78 -5.58
N LEU A 100 8.75 3.11 -5.87
CA LEU A 100 8.35 2.78 -7.23
C LEU A 100 7.22 3.66 -7.72
N TYR A 101 6.12 3.70 -7.00
CA TYR A 101 5.02 4.59 -7.32
C TYR A 101 4.10 4.87 -6.13
N TYR A 102 3.37 5.98 -6.25
CA TYR A 102 2.35 6.42 -5.33
C TYR A 102 1.35 7.30 -6.04
N ARG A 103 0.07 7.16 -5.75
CA ARG A 103 -0.96 7.93 -6.39
C ARG A 103 -1.92 8.53 -5.36
N LEU A 104 -2.06 9.84 -5.40
CA LEU A 104 -3.05 10.53 -4.59
C LEU A 104 -4.47 10.13 -4.97
N GLN A 105 -5.38 10.28 -4.02
CA GLN A 105 -6.79 10.04 -4.23
C GLN A 105 -7.30 10.86 -5.41
N GLN A 106 -8.00 10.19 -6.31
CA GLN A 106 -8.82 10.78 -7.35
C GLN A 106 -10.23 10.19 -7.25
N ASN A 107 -11.19 10.72 -8.02
CA ASN A 107 -12.59 10.30 -7.94
C ASN A 107 -12.81 8.79 -8.07
N THR A 108 -11.95 8.12 -8.81
CA THR A 108 -12.03 6.67 -9.09
C THR A 108 -11.01 5.81 -8.32
N HIS A 109 -10.09 6.45 -7.58
CA HIS A 109 -8.97 5.75 -6.90
C HIS A 109 -8.91 6.24 -5.44
N ARG A 110 -9.77 5.67 -4.61
CA ARG A 110 -9.80 5.99 -3.18
C ARG A 110 -8.81 5.12 -2.43
N GLY A 111 -8.15 5.70 -1.43
CA GLY A 111 -7.30 4.98 -0.52
C GLY A 111 -8.04 4.55 0.74
N ALA A 112 -7.48 3.54 1.39
CA ALA A 112 -7.90 3.06 2.70
C ALA A 112 -6.69 2.60 3.51
N THR A 113 -6.89 2.38 4.80
CA THR A 113 -5.85 1.88 5.71
C THR A 113 -5.64 0.37 5.58
N ALA A 114 -6.66 -0.37 5.16
CA ALA A 114 -6.58 -1.81 4.93
C ALA A 114 -6.13 -2.09 3.50
N THR A 115 -5.10 -2.89 3.36
CA THR A 115 -4.57 -3.37 2.09
C THR A 115 -4.32 -4.86 2.17
N MET A 116 -4.57 -5.55 1.09
CA MET A 116 -4.31 -6.97 0.95
C MET A 116 -3.73 -7.23 -0.43
N GLY A 117 -3.03 -8.34 -0.59
CA GLY A 117 -2.49 -8.69 -1.88
C GLY A 117 -2.38 -10.19 -2.10
N HIS A 118 -2.47 -10.56 -3.36
CA HIS A 118 -2.36 -11.94 -3.79
C HIS A 118 -1.86 -11.98 -5.24
N GLY A 119 -0.74 -12.67 -5.46
CA GLY A 119 -0.14 -12.76 -6.79
C GLY A 119 0.28 -11.41 -7.36
N ASP A 120 -0.36 -11.00 -8.44
CA ASP A 120 -0.11 -9.75 -9.15
C ASP A 120 -1.14 -8.64 -8.87
N VAL A 121 -2.00 -8.84 -7.87
CA VAL A 121 -3.09 -7.94 -7.52
C VAL A 121 -3.00 -7.50 -6.07
N PHE A 122 -3.30 -6.25 -5.80
CA PHE A 122 -3.60 -5.78 -4.46
C PHE A 122 -4.97 -5.11 -4.40
N ILE A 123 -5.53 -5.08 -3.20
CA ILE A 123 -6.85 -4.54 -2.93
C ILE A 123 -6.73 -3.49 -1.84
N ASN A 124 -7.33 -2.35 -2.09
CA ASN A 124 -7.39 -1.25 -1.14
C ASN A 124 -8.66 -0.42 -1.39
N GLY A 125 -9.36 -0.01 -0.33
CA GLY A 125 -10.57 0.79 -0.45
C GLY A 125 -11.70 0.13 -1.23
N GLY A 126 -11.78 -1.21 -1.22
CA GLY A 126 -12.79 -1.98 -1.96
C GLY A 126 -12.53 -2.10 -3.46
N LEU A 127 -11.36 -1.68 -3.93
CA LEU A 127 -10.95 -1.76 -5.33
C LEU A 127 -9.71 -2.65 -5.48
N ALA A 128 -9.67 -3.39 -6.57
CA ALA A 128 -8.52 -4.22 -6.94
C ALA A 128 -7.64 -3.50 -7.97
N TYR A 129 -6.35 -3.58 -7.78
CA TYR A 129 -5.34 -2.92 -8.58
C TYR A 129 -4.29 -3.90 -9.07
N ASP A 130 -3.75 -3.64 -10.24
CA ASP A 130 -2.62 -4.36 -10.80
C ASP A 130 -1.31 -3.94 -10.11
N LEU A 131 -0.61 -4.90 -9.55
CA LEU A 131 0.67 -4.67 -8.87
C LEU A 131 1.81 -4.33 -9.85
N GLY A 132 1.65 -4.68 -11.12
CA GLY A 132 2.65 -4.46 -12.16
C GLY A 132 2.75 -3.02 -12.67
N VAL A 133 1.89 -2.11 -12.21
CA VAL A 133 1.96 -0.71 -12.60
C VAL A 133 3.14 -0.05 -11.91
N VAL A 134 4.13 0.37 -12.71
CA VAL A 134 5.38 0.98 -12.23
C VAL A 134 5.44 2.48 -12.52
N ASP A 135 4.62 3.00 -13.44
CA ASP A 135 4.58 4.43 -13.74
C ASP A 135 3.52 5.13 -12.86
N PRO A 136 3.92 6.06 -12.00
CA PRO A 136 2.98 6.82 -11.16
C PRO A 136 1.98 7.65 -11.96
N ARG A 137 2.25 7.89 -13.24
CA ARG A 137 1.35 8.58 -14.17
C ARG A 137 0.44 7.63 -14.93
N ALA A 138 0.76 6.35 -14.95
CA ALA A 138 -0.08 5.35 -15.59
C ALA A 138 -1.40 5.17 -14.83
N SER A 139 -2.46 4.89 -15.55
CA SER A 139 -3.72 4.52 -14.94
C SER A 139 -3.57 3.18 -14.24
N ILE A 140 -3.82 3.14 -12.95
CA ILE A 140 -3.89 1.88 -12.21
C ILE A 140 -5.10 1.11 -12.75
N LYS A 141 -4.85 -0.07 -13.27
CA LYS A 141 -5.90 -0.93 -13.79
C LYS A 141 -6.67 -1.55 -12.63
N VAL A 142 -7.95 -1.36 -12.61
CA VAL A 142 -8.85 -2.03 -11.67
C VAL A 142 -9.29 -3.34 -12.28
N ARG A 143 -9.10 -4.44 -11.55
CA ARG A 143 -9.48 -5.79 -11.97
C ARG A 143 -10.56 -6.34 -11.04
N MET A 144 -11.79 -5.97 -11.27
CA MET A 144 -12.90 -6.54 -10.52
C MET A 144 -13.94 -7.07 -11.51
N LYS A 145 -14.47 -8.23 -11.20
CA LYS A 145 -15.58 -8.85 -11.94
C LYS A 145 -16.73 -9.09 -10.97
N SER A 146 -17.94 -8.91 -11.45
CA SER A 146 -19.16 -9.21 -10.69
C SER A 146 -20.04 -10.12 -11.50
N GLU A 147 -20.63 -11.09 -10.85
CA GLU A 147 -21.68 -11.95 -11.42
C GLU A 147 -22.94 -11.81 -10.59
N ASN A 148 -24.02 -11.40 -11.25
CA ASN A 148 -25.34 -11.23 -10.64
C ASN A 148 -25.40 -10.26 -9.43
N GLY A 149 -24.45 -9.33 -9.31
CA GLY A 149 -24.43 -8.31 -8.27
C GLY A 149 -24.21 -8.81 -6.83
N VAL A 150 -23.91 -10.09 -6.65
CA VAL A 150 -23.83 -10.70 -5.30
C VAL A 150 -22.39 -11.03 -4.91
N ASN A 151 -21.59 -11.45 -5.86
CA ASN A 151 -20.18 -11.77 -5.63
C ASN A 151 -19.29 -10.96 -6.55
N VAL A 152 -18.30 -10.34 -5.98
CA VAL A 152 -17.24 -9.68 -6.72
C VAL A 152 -15.97 -10.49 -6.56
N TRP A 153 -15.27 -10.77 -7.65
CA TRP A 153 -14.01 -11.50 -7.60
C TRP A 153 -12.95 -10.87 -8.46
N VAL A 154 -11.72 -11.21 -8.16
CA VAL A 154 -10.53 -10.84 -8.90
C VAL A 154 -9.72 -12.09 -9.21
N ASP A 155 -9.48 -12.34 -10.48
CA ASP A 155 -8.54 -13.38 -10.89
C ASP A 155 -7.11 -12.84 -10.77
N THR A 156 -6.25 -13.61 -10.12
CA THR A 156 -4.82 -13.33 -9.95
C THR A 156 -3.98 -14.41 -10.61
N THR A 157 -2.69 -14.21 -10.72
CA THR A 157 -1.76 -15.21 -11.27
C THR A 157 -1.64 -16.48 -10.44
N VAL A 158 -2.11 -16.46 -9.19
CA VAL A 158 -2.00 -17.59 -8.26
C VAL A 158 -3.35 -18.08 -7.74
N GLY A 159 -4.46 -17.60 -8.30
CA GLY A 159 -5.82 -18.02 -7.91
C GLY A 159 -6.83 -16.89 -7.98
N ARG A 160 -7.94 -17.09 -7.30
CA ARG A 160 -9.07 -16.14 -7.28
C ARG A 160 -9.33 -15.61 -5.87
N ILE A 161 -9.54 -14.31 -5.76
CA ILE A 161 -10.02 -13.67 -4.54
C ILE A 161 -11.50 -13.37 -4.71
N ILE A 162 -12.33 -13.82 -3.79
CA ILE A 162 -13.77 -13.62 -3.81
C ILE A 162 -14.16 -12.69 -2.66
N PHE A 163 -15.00 -11.71 -2.96
CA PHE A 163 -15.60 -10.78 -1.99
C PHE A 163 -17.08 -11.06 -1.85
N ASN A 164 -17.54 -11.04 -0.62
CA ASN A 164 -18.98 -11.05 -0.36
C ASN A 164 -19.40 -9.61 -0.03
N GLU A 165 -20.23 -8.99 -0.89
CA GLU A 165 -20.70 -7.62 -0.71
C GLU A 165 -21.63 -7.44 0.50
N ALA A 166 -22.19 -8.51 1.06
CA ALA A 166 -23.10 -8.46 2.21
C ALA A 166 -22.41 -8.16 3.54
N LEU A 167 -21.08 -8.13 3.59
CA LEU A 167 -20.34 -7.75 4.77
C LEU A 167 -19.59 -6.44 4.49
N PRO A 168 -19.62 -5.45 5.42
CA PRO A 168 -18.64 -4.38 5.37
C PRO A 168 -17.26 -5.04 5.25
N PRO A 169 -16.27 -4.44 4.59
CA PRO A 169 -15.08 -5.12 4.08
C PRO A 169 -14.24 -5.78 5.17
N VAL A 170 -14.77 -6.80 5.77
CA VAL A 170 -14.05 -7.83 6.49
C VAL A 170 -13.71 -8.86 5.44
N LEU A 171 -12.57 -8.70 4.87
CA LEU A 171 -12.03 -9.52 3.80
C LEU A 171 -11.82 -10.94 4.33
N GLY A 172 -12.70 -11.84 3.97
CA GLY A 172 -12.48 -13.27 4.11
C GLY A 172 -11.84 -13.80 2.84
N PHE A 173 -10.63 -14.31 2.92
CA PHE A 173 -10.08 -15.12 1.86
C PHE A 173 -10.66 -16.51 1.94
N ARG A 174 -11.21 -17.00 0.85
CA ARG A 174 -11.31 -18.42 0.60
C ARG A 174 -10.34 -18.74 -0.53
N ASN A 175 -9.40 -19.64 -0.27
CA ASN A 175 -8.71 -20.32 -1.35
C ASN A 175 -9.80 -21.02 -2.14
N GLY A 176 -10.00 -20.62 -3.38
CA GLY A 176 -10.92 -21.29 -4.27
C GLY A 176 -10.38 -22.68 -4.61
N GLU A 177 -11.21 -23.69 -4.43
CA GLU A 177 -11.11 -24.93 -5.17
C GLU A 177 -11.45 -24.68 -6.63
#